data_352696c74f07d26c832b6430db7115c9
#
_entry.id   352696c74f07d26c832b6430db7115c9
#
_cell.length_a   1.000
_cell.length_b   1.000
_cell.length_c   1.000
_cell.angle_alpha   90.00
_cell.angle_beta   90.00
_cell.angle_gamma   90.00
#
_symmetry.space_group_name_H-M   'P 1'
#
loop_
_entity.id
_entity.type
_entity.pdbx_description
1 polymer ?
#
loop_
_entity_poly.entity_id
_entity_poly.type
_entity_poly.pdbx_seq_one_letter_code
_entity_poly.pdbx_strand_id
1 'polypeptide(L)'
;MDKNKLMVFMIDALCETDVAYMRTLKNFGWILENGALVREMLPVYPSFTYPCHVSIMTGCYPNKHGIPHNEHVKAGVHPVPWYSKRSMVKKKFFAEYAKEHGYSTCLINWPVSEGADVDINLPMCLPPRYRGDNPRMFYEGSTSKEVLDRYFWKYGYLLCGCNKI
;
A
#
# COMPACT_ATOMS: atom_id res chain seq x y z
N MET A 1 -7.06 -3.22 28.48
CA MET A 1 -5.89 -3.97 27.97
C MET A 1 -5.26 -3.17 26.85
N ASP A 2 -3.99 -2.88 26.94
CA ASP A 2 -3.27 -2.29 25.79
C ASP A 2 -3.31 -3.28 24.63
N LYS A 3 -3.88 -2.85 23.52
CA LYS A 3 -3.92 -3.65 22.30
C LYS A 3 -2.52 -3.66 21.65
N ASN A 4 -2.07 -4.81 21.25
CA ASN A 4 -0.82 -4.92 20.46
C ASN A 4 -0.92 -4.05 19.21
N LYS A 5 0.19 -3.44 18.83
CA LYS A 5 0.30 -2.64 17.62
C LYS A 5 1.04 -3.44 16.54
N LEU A 6 0.51 -3.41 15.32
CA LEU A 6 1.17 -3.98 14.15
C LEU A 6 1.44 -2.87 13.14
N MET A 7 2.67 -2.80 12.65
CA MET A 7 3.05 -1.93 11.55
C MET A 7 3.69 -2.77 10.44
N VAL A 8 3.16 -2.68 9.24
CA VAL A 8 3.66 -3.39 8.06
C VAL A 8 4.27 -2.37 7.11
N PHE A 9 5.58 -2.51 6.85
CA PHE A 9 6.27 -1.76 5.82
C PHE A 9 6.53 -2.65 4.62
N MET A 10 6.10 -2.21 3.44
CA MET A 10 6.46 -2.83 2.18
C MET A 10 7.37 -1.87 1.40
N ILE A 11 8.61 -2.30 1.19
CA ILE A 11 9.59 -1.56 0.39
C ILE A 11 9.66 -2.26 -0.95
N ASP A 12 9.22 -1.57 -2.00
CA ASP A 12 9.22 -2.12 -3.36
C ASP A 12 10.66 -2.40 -3.85
N ALA A 13 10.83 -3.49 -4.57
CA ALA A 13 12.11 -3.95 -5.11
C ALA A 13 13.24 -4.21 -4.09
N LEU A 14 12.96 -4.25 -2.79
CA LEU A 14 13.95 -4.64 -1.78
C LEU A 14 14.31 -6.12 -1.94
N CYS A 15 15.60 -6.41 -1.97
CA CYS A 15 16.10 -7.78 -2.14
C CYS A 15 17.21 -8.13 -1.12
N GLU A 16 17.61 -9.41 -1.08
CA GLU A 16 18.57 -9.90 -0.10
C GLU A 16 19.92 -9.16 -0.14
N THR A 17 20.35 -8.74 -1.33
CA THR A 17 21.61 -8.00 -1.50
C THR A 17 21.61 -6.66 -0.76
N ASP A 18 20.45 -6.07 -0.50
CA ASP A 18 20.31 -4.79 0.19
C ASP A 18 20.48 -4.93 1.71
N VAL A 19 20.30 -6.14 2.25
CA VAL A 19 20.33 -6.40 3.70
C VAL A 19 21.68 -6.02 4.32
N ALA A 20 22.77 -6.25 3.60
CA ALA A 20 24.11 -5.89 4.09
C ALA A 20 24.23 -4.37 4.32
N TYR A 21 23.74 -3.58 3.38
CA TYR A 21 23.68 -2.12 3.52
C TYR A 21 22.68 -1.69 4.60
N MET A 22 21.51 -2.29 4.65
CA MET A 22 20.48 -1.97 5.66
C MET A 22 20.98 -2.14 7.09
N ARG A 23 21.85 -3.11 7.34
CA ARG A 23 22.50 -3.30 8.66
C ARG A 23 23.31 -2.09 9.12
N THR A 24 23.84 -1.29 8.20
CA THR A 24 24.61 -0.08 8.52
C THR A 24 23.71 1.11 8.90
N LEU A 25 22.41 1.04 8.60
CA LEU A 25 21.45 2.10 8.89
C LEU A 25 20.90 1.95 10.31
N LYS A 26 20.90 3.03 11.09
CA LYS A 26 20.52 3.03 12.51
C LYS A 26 19.25 2.25 12.82
N ASN A 27 18.16 2.54 12.13
CA ASN A 27 16.85 1.95 12.44
C ASN A 27 16.72 0.52 11.87
N PHE A 28 17.16 0.31 10.63
CA PHE A 28 17.11 -1.03 10.03
C PHE A 28 18.11 -1.98 10.68
N GLY A 29 19.31 -1.51 11.05
CA GLY A 29 20.27 -2.27 11.81
C GLY A 29 19.67 -2.76 13.12
N TRP A 30 19.01 -1.86 13.87
CA TRP A 30 18.34 -2.23 15.12
C TRP A 30 17.23 -3.28 14.91
N ILE A 31 16.42 -3.14 13.86
CA ILE A 31 15.37 -4.14 13.52
C ILE A 31 16.00 -5.51 13.21
N LEU A 32 17.07 -5.52 12.42
CA LEU A 32 17.75 -6.76 12.02
C LEU A 32 18.47 -7.44 13.18
N GLU A 33 18.89 -6.69 14.20
CA GLU A 33 19.55 -7.22 15.41
C GLU A 33 18.55 -7.73 16.45
N ASN A 34 17.37 -7.12 16.55
CA ASN A 34 16.38 -7.43 17.59
C ASN A 34 15.15 -8.17 17.06
N GLY A 35 15.07 -8.40 15.76
CA GLY A 35 13.97 -9.10 15.10
C GLY A 35 14.37 -10.43 14.50
N ALA A 36 13.54 -10.93 13.60
CA ALA A 36 13.80 -12.13 12.81
C ALA A 36 13.97 -11.77 11.33
N LEU A 37 14.92 -12.39 10.65
CA LEU A 37 15.16 -12.24 9.23
C LEU A 37 14.83 -13.53 8.48
N VAL A 38 13.91 -13.46 7.55
CA VAL A 38 13.67 -14.50 6.55
C VAL A 38 14.51 -14.19 5.32
N ARG A 39 15.48 -15.04 5.01
CA ARG A 39 16.44 -14.79 3.92
C ARG A 39 15.89 -15.14 2.55
N GLU A 40 15.11 -16.20 2.47
CA GLU A 40 14.55 -16.68 1.21
C GLU A 40 13.02 -16.58 1.28
N MET A 41 12.47 -15.60 0.59
CA MET A 41 11.04 -15.43 0.47
C MET A 41 10.68 -15.36 -1.02
N LEU A 42 9.86 -16.31 -1.47
CA LEU A 42 9.37 -16.32 -2.84
C LEU A 42 8.12 -15.43 -2.94
N PRO A 43 8.08 -14.52 -3.92
CA PRO A 43 6.86 -13.76 -4.21
C PRO A 43 5.78 -14.66 -4.80
N VAL A 44 4.55 -14.18 -4.84
CA VAL A 44 3.49 -14.83 -5.61
C VAL A 44 3.76 -14.71 -7.11
N TYR A 45 3.24 -15.65 -7.90
CA TYR A 45 3.33 -15.57 -9.36
C TYR A 45 1.96 -15.10 -9.93
N PRO A 46 1.97 -14.13 -10.85
CA PRO A 46 3.09 -13.28 -11.31
C PRO A 46 3.57 -12.29 -10.23
N SER A 47 4.88 -12.04 -10.19
CA SER A 47 5.57 -11.25 -9.16
C SER A 47 5.55 -9.74 -9.42
N PHE A 48 4.42 -9.21 -9.83
CA PHE A 48 4.22 -7.76 -9.96
C PHE A 48 3.88 -7.12 -8.62
N THR A 49 4.11 -5.82 -8.50
CA THR A 49 3.87 -5.04 -7.28
C THR A 49 2.47 -5.25 -6.73
N TYR A 50 1.42 -5.08 -7.54
CA TYR A 50 0.04 -5.14 -7.05
C TYR A 50 -0.42 -6.53 -6.65
N PRO A 51 -0.18 -7.61 -7.42
CA PRO A 51 -0.45 -8.97 -6.98
C PRO A 51 0.22 -9.30 -5.65
N CYS A 52 1.49 -8.91 -5.46
CA CYS A 52 2.22 -9.15 -4.21
C CYS A 52 1.60 -8.40 -3.03
N HIS A 53 1.35 -7.10 -3.18
CA HIS A 53 0.74 -6.29 -2.11
C HIS A 53 -0.65 -6.77 -1.72
N VAL A 54 -1.49 -7.12 -2.70
CA VAL A 54 -2.84 -7.63 -2.41
C VAL A 54 -2.79 -9.03 -1.81
N SER A 55 -1.82 -9.85 -2.19
CA SER A 55 -1.62 -11.17 -1.56
C SER A 55 -1.23 -11.03 -0.08
N ILE A 56 -0.33 -10.09 0.25
CA ILE A 56 0.03 -9.79 1.65
C ILE A 56 -1.20 -9.34 2.44
N MET A 57 -2.00 -8.42 1.88
CA MET A 57 -3.18 -7.87 2.57
C MET A 57 -4.33 -8.86 2.75
N THR A 58 -4.43 -9.86 1.86
CA THR A 58 -5.56 -10.80 1.87
C THR A 58 -5.21 -12.20 2.37
N GLY A 59 -3.90 -12.52 2.46
CA GLY A 59 -3.45 -13.89 2.70
C GLY A 59 -3.81 -14.87 1.59
N CYS A 60 -4.10 -14.39 0.38
CA CYS A 60 -4.58 -15.19 -0.73
C CYS A 60 -3.71 -15.02 -1.98
N TYR A 61 -3.69 -16.03 -2.85
CA TYR A 61 -3.06 -15.95 -4.16
C TYR A 61 -3.90 -15.12 -5.17
N PRO A 62 -3.27 -14.62 -6.27
CA PRO A 62 -3.94 -13.79 -7.29
C PRO A 62 -5.23 -14.38 -7.88
N ASN A 63 -5.28 -15.70 -8.07
CA ASN A 63 -6.48 -16.40 -8.55
C ASN A 63 -7.68 -16.34 -7.57
N LYS A 64 -7.43 -16.08 -6.29
CA LYS A 64 -8.44 -15.93 -5.25
C LYS A 64 -8.84 -14.49 -4.99
N HIS A 65 -7.86 -13.57 -4.96
CA HIS A 65 -8.16 -12.16 -4.71
C HIS A 65 -8.48 -11.36 -5.98
N GLY A 66 -8.16 -11.85 -7.17
CA GLY A 66 -8.61 -11.30 -8.45
C GLY A 66 -7.75 -10.18 -9.03
N ILE A 67 -6.55 -9.93 -8.50
CA ILE A 67 -5.60 -8.94 -9.00
C ILE A 67 -4.36 -9.65 -9.55
N PRO A 68 -4.33 -9.97 -10.86
CA PRO A 68 -3.24 -10.76 -11.45
C PRO A 68 -2.09 -9.91 -12.01
N HIS A 69 -2.28 -8.58 -12.12
CA HIS A 69 -1.33 -7.65 -12.74
C HIS A 69 -1.45 -6.26 -12.11
N ASN A 70 -0.52 -5.35 -12.41
CA ASN A 70 -0.65 -3.95 -12.01
C ASN A 70 -1.73 -3.24 -12.84
N GLU A 71 -1.80 -3.54 -14.12
CA GLU A 71 -2.70 -2.94 -15.07
C GLU A 71 -4.01 -3.73 -15.22
N HIS A 72 -5.13 -3.00 -15.22
CA HIS A 72 -6.45 -3.54 -15.49
C HIS A 72 -6.76 -3.45 -16.98
N VAL A 73 -6.25 -4.40 -17.73
CA VAL A 73 -6.39 -4.43 -19.20
C VAL A 73 -7.87 -4.56 -19.57
N LYS A 74 -8.33 -3.62 -20.41
CA LYS A 74 -9.65 -3.62 -21.04
C LYS A 74 -9.49 -3.38 -22.52
N ALA A 75 -10.16 -4.17 -23.35
CA ALA A 75 -10.10 -3.99 -24.80
C ALA A 75 -10.54 -2.58 -25.21
N GLY A 76 -9.76 -1.95 -26.08
CA GLY A 76 -10.07 -0.60 -26.62
C GLY A 76 -9.85 0.56 -25.64
N VAL A 77 -9.31 0.33 -24.45
CA VAL A 77 -9.02 1.40 -23.47
C VAL A 77 -7.52 1.71 -23.46
N HIS A 78 -7.18 2.95 -23.83
CA HIS A 78 -5.82 3.46 -23.80
C HIS A 78 -5.79 4.89 -23.22
N PRO A 79 -4.83 5.24 -22.33
CA PRO A 79 -3.84 4.35 -21.72
C PRO A 79 -4.52 3.31 -20.82
N VAL A 80 -3.85 2.14 -20.66
CA VAL A 80 -4.38 1.06 -19.82
C VAL A 80 -4.41 1.51 -18.36
N PRO A 81 -5.59 1.48 -17.70
CA PRO A 81 -5.69 1.88 -16.31
C PRO A 81 -5.05 0.82 -15.39
N TRP A 82 -4.48 1.28 -14.30
CA TRP A 82 -4.02 0.40 -13.24
C TRP A 82 -5.17 0.06 -12.29
N TYR A 83 -5.06 -1.09 -11.62
CA TYR A 83 -5.96 -1.39 -10.51
C TYR A 83 -5.81 -0.34 -9.41
N SER A 84 -6.92 0.17 -8.88
CA SER A 84 -6.85 1.18 -7.81
C SER A 84 -7.87 0.95 -6.71
N LYS A 85 -9.07 0.50 -7.11
CA LYS A 85 -10.21 0.41 -6.19
C LYS A 85 -10.19 -0.88 -5.38
N ARG A 86 -10.41 -0.74 -4.07
CA ARG A 86 -10.60 -1.88 -3.15
C ARG A 86 -11.72 -2.82 -3.59
N SER A 87 -12.79 -2.28 -4.20
CA SER A 87 -13.92 -3.06 -4.72
C SER A 87 -13.55 -4.06 -5.84
N MET A 88 -12.37 -3.93 -6.44
CA MET A 88 -11.86 -4.87 -7.44
C MET A 88 -11.23 -6.12 -6.81
N VAL A 89 -10.94 -6.07 -5.51
CA VAL A 89 -10.36 -7.18 -4.76
C VAL A 89 -11.47 -8.06 -4.18
N LYS A 90 -11.48 -9.33 -4.54
CA LYS A 90 -12.52 -10.30 -4.14
C LYS A 90 -12.40 -10.81 -2.70
N LYS A 91 -11.31 -10.50 -2.01
CA LYS A 91 -11.03 -10.94 -0.65
C LYS A 91 -10.85 -9.74 0.28
N LYS A 92 -11.24 -9.90 1.53
CA LYS A 92 -11.12 -8.86 2.54
C LYS A 92 -9.67 -8.65 2.95
N PHE A 93 -9.30 -7.41 3.20
CA PHE A 93 -7.98 -7.06 3.73
C PHE A 93 -7.90 -7.38 5.22
N PHE A 94 -6.74 -7.80 5.71
CA PHE A 94 -6.57 -8.04 7.15
C PHE A 94 -6.78 -6.76 7.98
N ALA A 95 -6.50 -5.58 7.43
CA ALA A 95 -6.79 -4.31 8.06
C ALA A 95 -8.30 -4.09 8.28
N GLU A 96 -9.15 -4.52 7.34
CA GLU A 96 -10.61 -4.45 7.49
C GLU A 96 -11.10 -5.42 8.58
N TYR A 97 -10.53 -6.63 8.67
CA TYR A 97 -10.80 -7.53 9.79
C TYR A 97 -10.36 -6.94 11.12
N ALA A 98 -9.18 -6.32 11.17
CA ALA A 98 -8.70 -5.66 12.39
C ALA A 98 -9.68 -4.57 12.85
N LYS A 99 -10.18 -3.74 11.93
CA LYS A 99 -11.20 -2.73 12.23
C LYS A 99 -12.47 -3.33 12.82
N GLU A 100 -12.98 -4.41 12.23
CA GLU A 100 -14.16 -5.14 12.74
C GLU A 100 -13.97 -5.66 14.18
N HIS A 101 -12.72 -5.94 14.55
CA HIS A 101 -12.35 -6.36 15.91
C HIS A 101 -11.95 -5.18 16.82
N GLY A 102 -12.29 -3.96 16.42
CA GLY A 102 -12.13 -2.74 17.22
C GLY A 102 -10.68 -2.23 17.31
N TYR A 103 -9.82 -2.56 16.35
CA TYR A 103 -8.52 -1.91 16.19
C TYR A 103 -8.66 -0.66 15.33
N SER A 104 -7.91 0.38 15.65
CA SER A 104 -7.72 1.51 14.73
C SER A 104 -6.80 1.11 13.59
N THR A 105 -7.20 1.42 12.37
CA THR A 105 -6.54 0.93 11.16
C THR A 105 -6.15 2.05 10.22
N CYS A 106 -4.99 1.90 9.57
CA CYS A 106 -4.46 2.90 8.65
C CYS A 106 -3.76 2.23 7.47
N LEU A 107 -4.07 2.69 6.27
CA LEU A 107 -3.37 2.33 5.03
C LEU A 107 -2.76 3.60 4.42
N ILE A 108 -1.45 3.57 4.16
CA ILE A 108 -0.74 4.68 3.55
C ILE A 108 0.02 4.16 2.33
N ASN A 109 -0.26 4.77 1.18
CA ASN A 109 0.36 4.45 -0.11
C ASN A 109 0.27 2.97 -0.48
N TRP A 110 -0.81 2.29 -0.03
CA TRP A 110 -1.02 0.88 -0.36
C TRP A 110 -1.76 0.73 -1.69
N PRO A 111 -1.24 -0.08 -2.63
CA PRO A 111 -1.91 -0.31 -3.91
C PRO A 111 -3.30 -0.93 -3.74
N VAL A 112 -4.21 -0.59 -4.66
CA VAL A 112 -5.58 -1.14 -4.74
C VAL A 112 -6.39 -0.95 -3.46
N SER A 113 -6.09 0.10 -2.68
CA SER A 113 -6.77 0.38 -1.41
C SER A 113 -7.81 1.50 -1.50
N GLU A 114 -8.00 2.14 -2.66
CA GLU A 114 -8.99 3.22 -2.84
C GLU A 114 -10.38 2.73 -2.43
N GLY A 115 -10.98 3.37 -1.40
CA GLY A 115 -12.28 2.99 -0.85
C GLY A 115 -12.25 1.78 0.09
N ALA A 116 -11.09 1.38 0.63
CA ALA A 116 -11.01 0.36 1.67
C ALA A 116 -11.69 0.84 2.97
N ASP A 117 -12.38 -0.07 3.66
CA ASP A 117 -13.03 0.19 4.93
C ASP A 117 -12.04 0.15 6.11
N VAL A 118 -11.27 1.23 6.24
CA VAL A 118 -10.31 1.47 7.32
C VAL A 118 -10.49 2.88 7.87
N ASP A 119 -9.93 3.18 9.04
CA ASP A 119 -10.15 4.48 9.69
C ASP A 119 -9.40 5.61 8.98
N ILE A 120 -8.19 5.33 8.51
CA ILE A 120 -7.38 6.27 7.72
C ILE A 120 -6.93 5.55 6.45
N ASN A 121 -7.29 6.11 5.30
CA ASN A 121 -6.88 5.56 4.01
C ASN A 121 -6.29 6.67 3.12
N LEU A 122 -4.99 6.57 2.88
CA LEU A 122 -4.27 7.38 1.90
C LEU A 122 -3.78 6.45 0.79
N PRO A 123 -4.63 6.08 -0.18
CA PRO A 123 -4.32 5.07 -1.16
C PRO A 123 -3.18 5.48 -2.08
N MET A 124 -2.53 4.51 -2.69
CA MET A 124 -1.49 4.77 -3.69
C MET A 124 -2.06 5.49 -4.90
N CYS A 125 -1.43 6.61 -5.25
CA CYS A 125 -1.81 7.47 -6.36
C CYS A 125 -0.75 7.45 -7.45
N LEU A 126 -1.12 7.05 -8.65
CA LEU A 126 -0.21 7.02 -9.79
C LEU A 126 -0.36 8.24 -10.70
N PRO A 127 0.76 8.73 -11.29
CA PRO A 127 0.84 10.01 -12.00
C PRO A 127 -0.16 10.31 -13.11
N PRO A 128 -0.69 9.37 -13.92
CA PRO A 128 -1.61 9.75 -15.00
C PRO A 128 -2.90 10.41 -14.52
N ARG A 129 -3.28 10.23 -13.25
CA ARG A 129 -4.48 10.83 -12.68
C ARG A 129 -4.32 12.29 -12.24
N TYR A 130 -3.07 12.80 -12.20
CA TYR A 130 -2.76 14.11 -11.61
C TYR A 130 -2.33 15.19 -12.58
N ARG A 131 -2.36 14.97 -13.87
CA ARG A 131 -2.05 16.03 -14.84
C ARG A 131 -3.14 17.09 -14.79
N GLY A 132 -2.95 18.07 -13.90
CA GLY A 132 -3.81 19.22 -13.75
C GLY A 132 -4.76 19.21 -12.54
N ASP A 133 -4.92 18.07 -11.86
CA ASP A 133 -5.83 17.97 -10.71
C ASP A 133 -5.11 18.22 -9.39
N ASN A 134 -5.84 18.76 -8.42
CA ASN A 134 -5.33 18.89 -7.06
C ASN A 134 -5.20 17.50 -6.42
N PRO A 135 -4.00 17.03 -6.05
CA PRO A 135 -3.81 15.72 -5.44
C PRO A 135 -4.68 15.48 -4.20
N ARG A 136 -5.06 16.54 -3.49
CA ARG A 136 -5.94 16.48 -2.32
C ARG A 136 -7.31 15.87 -2.66
N MET A 137 -7.89 16.22 -3.79
CA MET A 137 -9.22 15.73 -4.19
C MET A 137 -9.27 14.20 -4.27
N PHE A 138 -8.14 13.58 -4.57
CA PHE A 138 -8.05 12.12 -4.62
C PHE A 138 -8.23 11.45 -3.25
N TYR A 139 -7.79 12.12 -2.19
CA TYR A 139 -7.86 11.59 -0.83
C TYR A 139 -9.16 11.98 -0.11
N GLU A 140 -9.87 13.00 -0.58
CA GLU A 140 -11.10 13.49 0.08
C GLU A 140 -12.21 12.44 0.18
N GLY A 141 -12.25 11.49 -0.76
CA GLY A 141 -13.16 10.34 -0.70
C GLY A 141 -12.66 9.13 0.10
N SER A 142 -11.41 9.18 0.57
CA SER A 142 -10.73 8.01 1.15
C SER A 142 -10.37 8.19 2.61
N THR A 143 -10.34 9.41 3.13
CA THR A 143 -9.99 9.68 4.53
C THR A 143 -10.69 10.91 5.06
N SER A 144 -10.65 11.13 6.38
CA SER A 144 -11.30 12.28 6.99
C SER A 144 -10.60 13.60 6.61
N LYS A 145 -11.40 14.66 6.55
CA LYS A 145 -10.90 16.02 6.29
C LYS A 145 -9.86 16.44 7.33
N GLU A 146 -10.05 16.09 8.59
CA GLU A 146 -9.11 16.39 9.67
C GLU A 146 -7.72 15.80 9.43
N VAL A 147 -7.65 14.54 9.00
CA VAL A 147 -6.39 13.88 8.64
C VAL A 147 -5.73 14.57 7.45
N LEU A 148 -6.52 14.93 6.44
CA LEU A 148 -6.00 15.66 5.28
C LEU A 148 -5.46 17.03 5.66
N ASP A 149 -6.18 17.80 6.45
CA ASP A 149 -5.76 19.14 6.88
C ASP A 149 -4.50 19.09 7.74
N ARG A 150 -4.35 18.06 8.57
CA ARG A 150 -3.20 17.91 9.46
C ARG A 150 -1.93 17.42 8.79
N TYR A 151 -2.05 16.48 7.86
CA TYR A 151 -0.90 15.74 7.33
C TYR A 151 -0.62 15.99 5.85
N PHE A 152 -1.63 16.25 5.03
CA PHE A 152 -1.46 16.37 3.59
C PHE A 152 -0.52 17.52 3.21
N TRP A 153 -0.70 18.70 3.77
CA TRP A 153 0.13 19.87 3.43
C TRP A 153 1.58 19.71 3.85
N LYS A 154 1.82 18.91 4.89
CA LYS A 154 3.17 18.67 5.39
C LYS A 154 3.89 17.53 4.66
N TYR A 155 3.15 16.49 4.27
CA TYR A 155 3.73 15.24 3.76
C TYR A 155 3.12 14.77 2.43
N GLY A 156 2.15 15.46 1.88
CA GLY A 156 1.38 15.02 0.71
C GLY A 156 2.22 14.81 -0.54
N TYR A 157 3.30 15.56 -0.71
CA TYR A 157 4.25 15.38 -1.79
C TYR A 157 4.96 14.02 -1.74
N LEU A 158 5.17 13.46 -0.54
CA LEU A 158 5.75 12.12 -0.37
C LEU A 158 4.77 11.02 -0.77
N LEU A 159 3.47 11.25 -0.56
CA LEU A 159 2.41 10.30 -0.87
C LEU A 159 2.14 10.22 -2.38
N CYS A 160 2.32 11.32 -3.09
CA CYS A 160 2.01 11.41 -4.52
C CYS A 160 3.18 11.03 -5.44
N GLY A 161 4.38 10.78 -4.91
CA GLY A 161 5.57 10.57 -5.74
C GLY A 161 5.94 11.78 -6.61
N CYS A 162 5.30 12.93 -6.38
CA CYS A 162 5.56 14.17 -7.10
C CYS A 162 6.79 14.84 -6.47
N ASN A 163 7.97 14.46 -6.92
CA ASN A 163 9.15 15.30 -6.73
C ASN A 163 8.86 16.61 -7.45
N LYS A 164 8.69 17.71 -6.73
CA LYS A 164 8.94 19.04 -7.28
C LYS A 164 10.44 19.09 -7.55
N ILE A 165 10.81 18.87 -8.80
CA ILE A 165 12.08 19.33 -9.32
C ILE A 165 12.02 20.83 -9.45
#